data_845eb963f82628b95fca32db1bd76b93
#
_entry.id   845eb963f82628b95fca32db1bd76b93
#
_cell.length_a   1.000
_cell.length_b   1.000
_cell.length_c   1.000
_cell.angle_alpha   90.00
_cell.angle_beta   90.00
_cell.angle_gamma   90.00
#
_symmetry.space_group_name_H-M   'P 1'
#
loop_
_entity.id
_entity.type
_entity.pdbx_description
1 polymer ?
#
loop_
_entity_poly.entity_id
_entity_poly.type
_entity_poly.pdbx_seq_one_letter_code
_entity_poly.pdbx_strand_id
1 'polypeptide(L)'
;MTPTLAFCHFPFRKELMEIQEYRKARGYDGIEWSLDGWRLMMARGQRRHALDRLRTASPVCSLHAPYTDLEIGHRDTEHATAACRILRDYVDAAAELGAHHVNIHVGTFAPDPDELSNDNLVRNLAVLMEYAQHRGVQLTVENLRGGPSSEPESFAALLRQTGVPVTFDVGHARGCAWVQEGRGSVVDFLRAIPTPILASHIYLIERDDTHFAPQTVEDLAPTLDALIAAGCDFWVLELHSLKALEQTRGVVDQYLASR
;
A
#
# COMPACT_ATOMS: atom_id res chain seq x y z
N MET A 1 9.41 -2.17 19.67
CA MET A 1 9.90 -1.56 18.40
C MET A 1 8.99 -0.38 18.10
N THR A 2 9.54 0.79 17.77
CA THR A 2 8.74 1.95 17.34
C THR A 2 8.67 1.91 15.81
N PRO A 3 7.49 1.87 15.21
CA PRO A 3 7.37 1.83 13.76
C PRO A 3 7.83 3.15 13.11
N THR A 4 8.34 3.07 11.88
CA THR A 4 8.49 4.21 10.98
C THR A 4 7.10 4.72 10.64
N LEU A 5 6.83 5.99 10.92
CA LEU A 5 5.51 6.58 10.69
C LEU A 5 5.53 7.50 9.47
N ALA A 6 4.84 7.07 8.44
CA ALA A 6 4.66 7.82 7.19
C ALA A 6 3.19 8.24 7.02
N PHE A 7 2.92 9.05 6.03
CA PHE A 7 1.57 9.39 5.58
C PHE A 7 1.50 9.45 4.05
N CYS A 8 0.32 9.20 3.48
CA CYS A 8 0.07 9.44 2.06
C CYS A 8 -0.14 10.94 1.81
N HIS A 9 0.28 11.42 0.65
CA HIS A 9 0.23 12.84 0.34
C HIS A 9 -1.12 13.35 -0.18
N PHE A 10 -2.15 12.52 -0.23
CA PHE A 10 -3.48 12.83 -0.78
C PHE A 10 -4.15 14.10 -0.22
N PRO A 11 -4.03 14.45 1.09
CA PRO A 11 -4.63 15.67 1.63
C PRO A 11 -4.06 16.96 1.04
N PHE A 12 -2.88 16.89 0.42
CA PHE A 12 -2.15 18.05 -0.05
C PHE A 12 -2.29 18.20 -1.56
N ARG A 13 -2.62 19.38 -2.04
CA ARG A 13 -2.83 19.69 -3.46
C ARG A 13 -1.53 19.74 -4.29
N LYS A 14 -0.61 18.79 -4.08
CA LYS A 14 0.66 18.61 -4.82
C LYS A 14 1.72 19.70 -4.60
N GLU A 15 1.58 20.53 -3.55
CA GLU A 15 2.60 21.51 -3.18
C GLU A 15 3.69 20.82 -2.33
N LEU A 16 4.82 20.43 -2.96
CA LEU A 16 5.88 19.66 -2.30
C LEU A 16 6.45 20.36 -1.06
N MET A 17 6.52 21.69 -1.06
CA MET A 17 7.01 22.45 0.10
C MET A 17 6.04 22.32 1.28
N GLU A 18 4.74 22.44 1.03
CA GLU A 18 3.70 22.25 2.06
C GLU A 18 3.78 20.85 2.68
N ILE A 19 3.91 19.82 1.84
CA ILE A 19 4.03 18.42 2.28
C ILE A 19 5.29 18.24 3.13
N GLN A 20 6.42 18.79 2.70
CA GLN A 20 7.69 18.71 3.43
C GLN A 20 7.62 19.42 4.79
N GLU A 21 7.05 20.61 4.83
CA GLU A 21 6.88 21.39 6.05
C GLU A 21 5.94 20.68 7.03
N TYR A 22 4.82 20.17 6.53
CA TYR A 22 3.89 19.37 7.33
C TYR A 22 4.57 18.13 7.91
N ARG A 23 5.29 17.35 7.08
CA ARG A 23 6.04 16.18 7.54
C ARG A 23 6.94 16.53 8.72
N LYS A 24 7.75 17.59 8.57
CA LYS A 24 8.70 18.04 9.61
C LYS A 24 7.99 18.54 10.86
N ALA A 25 6.97 19.39 10.70
CA ALA A 25 6.23 20.00 11.80
C ALA A 25 5.48 18.95 12.65
N ARG A 26 5.02 17.87 12.01
CA ARG A 26 4.29 16.79 12.69
C ARG A 26 5.17 15.60 13.09
N GLY A 27 6.48 15.63 12.81
CA GLY A 27 7.41 14.57 13.19
C GLY A 27 7.10 13.23 12.50
N TYR A 28 6.66 13.25 11.24
CA TYR A 28 6.60 12.05 10.43
C TYR A 28 8.00 11.69 9.91
N ASP A 29 8.31 10.39 9.95
CA ASP A 29 9.57 9.88 9.41
C ASP A 29 9.58 9.92 7.89
N GLY A 30 8.45 9.55 7.26
CA GLY A 30 8.35 9.34 5.83
C GLY A 30 7.07 9.83 5.16
N ILE A 31 7.05 9.65 3.83
CA ILE A 31 5.89 9.92 2.98
C ILE A 31 5.73 8.75 2.02
N GLU A 32 4.49 8.30 1.85
CA GLU A 32 4.14 7.46 0.71
C GLU A 32 3.67 8.32 -0.46
N TRP A 33 4.33 8.12 -1.60
CA TRP A 33 4.04 8.84 -2.83
C TRP A 33 3.16 7.98 -3.75
N SER A 34 2.00 8.49 -4.13
CA SER A 34 1.21 7.94 -5.22
C SER A 34 1.52 8.72 -6.51
N LEU A 35 1.91 8.01 -7.55
CA LEU A 35 2.42 8.63 -8.78
C LEU A 35 1.52 8.38 -9.99
N ASP A 36 0.21 8.35 -9.80
CA ASP A 36 -0.77 8.02 -10.86
C ASP A 36 -0.60 8.80 -12.17
N GLY A 37 -0.18 10.04 -12.12
CA GLY A 37 0.05 10.88 -13.29
C GLY A 37 1.42 10.74 -13.98
N TRP A 38 2.34 9.96 -13.45
CA TRP A 38 3.71 9.84 -13.97
C TRP A 38 3.83 9.01 -15.24
N ARG A 39 2.84 8.20 -15.45
CA ARG A 39 2.78 7.16 -16.45
C ARG A 39 2.97 7.62 -17.89
N LEU A 40 2.70 8.88 -18.21
CA LEU A 40 2.49 9.30 -19.59
C LEU A 40 3.37 10.45 -20.05
N MET A 41 4.18 11.11 -19.22
CA MET A 41 4.58 12.47 -19.59
C MET A 41 6.04 12.84 -19.34
N MET A 42 6.93 11.94 -18.89
CA MET A 42 8.28 12.40 -18.56
C MET A 42 9.36 11.83 -19.46
N ALA A 43 9.98 12.71 -20.22
CA ALA A 43 11.30 12.46 -20.76
C ALA A 43 12.26 12.12 -19.60
N ARG A 44 13.22 11.22 -19.84
CA ARG A 44 14.10 10.65 -18.80
C ARG A 44 14.75 11.70 -17.87
N GLY A 45 15.08 12.88 -18.39
CA GLY A 45 15.64 13.98 -17.59
C GLY A 45 14.62 14.65 -16.66
N GLN A 46 13.37 14.76 -17.10
CA GLN A 46 12.28 15.33 -16.28
C GLN A 46 11.91 14.39 -15.12
N ARG A 47 11.85 13.08 -15.40
CA ARG A 47 11.62 12.06 -14.37
C ARG A 47 12.67 12.14 -13.28
N ARG A 48 13.95 12.15 -13.61
CA ARG A 48 15.04 12.26 -12.63
C ARG A 48 14.91 13.50 -11.76
N HIS A 49 14.67 14.66 -12.36
CA HIS A 49 14.48 15.91 -11.61
C HIS A 49 13.29 15.84 -10.66
N ALA A 50 12.18 15.24 -11.08
CA ALA A 50 11.00 15.09 -10.25
C ALA A 50 11.27 14.12 -9.07
N LEU A 51 11.93 12.99 -9.30
CA LEU A 51 12.31 12.05 -8.23
C LEU A 51 13.28 12.68 -7.22
N ASP A 52 14.25 13.48 -7.69
CA ASP A 52 15.17 14.21 -6.81
C ASP A 52 14.41 15.20 -5.89
N ARG A 53 13.37 15.84 -6.39
CA ARG A 53 12.50 16.71 -5.58
C ARG A 53 11.73 15.92 -4.51
N LEU A 54 11.16 14.76 -4.86
CA LEU A 54 10.44 13.90 -3.91
C LEU A 54 11.39 13.40 -2.81
N ARG A 55 12.59 12.94 -3.19
CA ARG A 55 13.62 12.49 -2.25
C ARG A 55 14.08 13.62 -1.31
N THR A 56 14.15 14.85 -1.80
CA THR A 56 14.45 16.03 -0.98
C THR A 56 13.34 16.33 0.01
N ALA A 57 12.08 16.14 -0.39
CA ALA A 57 10.92 16.36 0.49
C ALA A 57 10.83 15.29 1.58
N SER A 58 11.17 14.04 1.27
CA SER A 58 11.23 12.94 2.25
C SER A 58 12.31 11.93 1.87
N PRO A 59 13.42 11.82 2.64
CA PRO A 59 14.43 10.80 2.42
C PRO A 59 13.96 9.39 2.78
N VAL A 60 12.99 9.25 3.67
CA VAL A 60 12.26 8.00 3.94
C VAL A 60 10.95 8.04 3.16
N CYS A 61 10.72 7.05 2.32
CA CYS A 61 9.49 7.01 1.51
C CYS A 61 9.16 5.60 1.03
N SER A 62 7.91 5.43 0.61
CA SER A 62 7.41 4.32 -0.19
C SER A 62 6.72 4.85 -1.44
N LEU A 63 6.48 3.96 -2.40
CA LEU A 63 5.68 4.26 -3.57
C LEU A 63 4.41 3.40 -3.56
N HIS A 64 3.28 4.06 -3.79
CA HIS A 64 2.04 3.40 -4.18
C HIS A 64 1.93 3.47 -5.70
N ALA A 65 1.95 2.31 -6.38
CA ALA A 65 1.80 2.25 -7.82
C ALA A 65 0.34 2.53 -8.22
N PRO A 66 0.11 3.04 -9.45
CA PRO A 66 -1.25 3.19 -9.96
C PRO A 66 -1.89 1.81 -10.12
N TYR A 67 -3.19 1.78 -9.94
CA TYR A 67 -3.99 0.55 -10.04
C TYR A 67 -5.09 0.64 -11.11
N THR A 68 -5.46 1.84 -11.56
CA THR A 68 -6.49 2.02 -12.59
C THR A 68 -6.03 1.43 -13.92
N ASP A 69 -6.81 0.53 -14.47
CA ASP A 69 -6.55 -0.20 -15.73
C ASP A 69 -5.21 -0.97 -15.75
N LEU A 70 -4.70 -1.36 -14.59
CA LEU A 70 -3.45 -2.11 -14.44
C LEU A 70 -3.67 -3.46 -13.76
N GLU A 71 -4.18 -4.43 -14.49
CA GLU A 71 -4.43 -5.76 -13.97
C GLU A 71 -3.42 -6.78 -14.52
N ILE A 72 -2.46 -7.18 -13.68
CA ILE A 72 -1.43 -8.18 -14.05
C ILE A 72 -1.96 -9.60 -14.08
N GLY A 73 -3.12 -9.84 -13.47
CA GLY A 73 -3.85 -11.11 -13.50
C GLY A 73 -4.88 -11.17 -14.63
N HIS A 74 -4.98 -10.19 -15.52
CA HIS A 74 -5.96 -10.18 -16.60
C HIS A 74 -5.84 -11.43 -17.47
N ARG A 75 -6.99 -12.02 -17.87
CA ARG A 75 -7.03 -13.24 -18.71
C ARG A 75 -6.39 -13.00 -20.07
N ASP A 76 -6.60 -11.83 -20.67
CA ASP A 76 -5.86 -11.41 -21.85
C ASP A 76 -4.38 -11.16 -21.47
N THR A 77 -3.53 -12.02 -22.01
CA THR A 77 -2.09 -12.02 -21.73
C THR A 77 -1.40 -10.74 -22.25
N GLU A 78 -1.90 -10.11 -23.31
CA GLU A 78 -1.34 -8.87 -23.83
C GLU A 78 -1.62 -7.72 -22.86
N HIS A 79 -2.85 -7.66 -22.33
CA HIS A 79 -3.24 -6.69 -21.31
C HIS A 79 -2.41 -6.87 -20.02
N ALA A 80 -2.34 -8.09 -19.51
CA ALA A 80 -1.55 -8.41 -18.32
C ALA A 80 -0.05 -8.09 -18.49
N THR A 81 0.51 -8.36 -19.69
CA THR A 81 1.90 -8.03 -20.00
C THR A 81 2.13 -6.52 -20.08
N ALA A 82 1.18 -5.77 -20.64
CA ALA A 82 1.25 -4.31 -20.70
C ALA A 82 1.22 -3.70 -19.27
N ALA A 83 0.34 -4.21 -18.39
CA ALA A 83 0.30 -3.83 -16.99
C ALA A 83 1.65 -4.08 -16.29
N CYS A 84 2.25 -5.27 -16.48
CA CYS A 84 3.57 -5.58 -15.94
C CYS A 84 4.67 -4.61 -16.40
N ARG A 85 4.66 -4.20 -17.67
CA ARG A 85 5.65 -3.24 -18.19
C ARG A 85 5.53 -1.90 -17.46
N ILE A 86 4.31 -1.44 -17.26
CA ILE A 86 4.05 -0.18 -16.56
C ILE A 86 4.51 -0.28 -15.11
N LEU A 87 4.17 -1.37 -14.40
CA LEU A 87 4.59 -1.56 -13.01
C LEU A 87 6.12 -1.67 -12.86
N ARG A 88 6.84 -2.20 -13.85
CA ARG A 88 8.31 -2.14 -13.87
C ARG A 88 8.86 -0.72 -13.88
N ASP A 89 8.20 0.22 -14.57
CA ASP A 89 8.61 1.62 -14.55
C ASP A 89 8.46 2.23 -13.14
N TYR A 90 7.49 1.77 -12.36
CA TYR A 90 7.33 2.16 -10.94
C TYR A 90 8.36 1.52 -10.04
N VAL A 91 8.73 0.27 -10.28
CA VAL A 91 9.88 -0.37 -9.59
C VAL A 91 11.17 0.40 -9.88
N ASP A 92 11.40 0.82 -11.12
CA ASP A 92 12.54 1.66 -11.48
C ASP A 92 12.51 3.02 -10.78
N ALA A 93 11.32 3.64 -10.69
CA ALA A 93 11.16 4.89 -9.97
C ALA A 93 11.42 4.72 -8.46
N ALA A 94 10.95 3.63 -7.86
CA ALA A 94 11.21 3.31 -6.47
C ALA A 94 12.70 3.11 -6.20
N ALA A 95 13.42 2.39 -7.09
CA ALA A 95 14.86 2.21 -7.00
C ALA A 95 15.62 3.54 -7.10
N GLU A 96 15.25 4.40 -8.08
CA GLU A 96 15.86 5.71 -8.28
C GLU A 96 15.59 6.65 -7.08
N LEU A 97 14.42 6.52 -6.46
CA LEU A 97 14.01 7.30 -5.29
C LEU A 97 14.69 6.81 -4.00
N GLY A 98 15.10 5.55 -3.95
CA GLY A 98 15.55 4.87 -2.73
C GLY A 98 14.40 4.54 -1.80
N ALA A 99 13.23 4.24 -2.36
CA ALA A 99 12.03 3.92 -1.61
C ALA A 99 12.19 2.60 -0.82
N HIS A 100 11.58 2.53 0.35
CA HIS A 100 11.56 1.33 1.18
C HIS A 100 10.89 0.15 0.45
N HIS A 101 9.76 0.42 -0.20
CA HIS A 101 9.01 -0.56 -1.01
C HIS A 101 8.18 0.15 -2.08
N VAL A 102 7.70 -0.64 -3.04
CA VAL A 102 6.61 -0.26 -3.93
C VAL A 102 5.41 -1.16 -3.69
N ASN A 103 4.27 -0.56 -3.39
CA ASN A 103 3.01 -1.23 -3.18
C ASN A 103 2.22 -1.31 -4.48
N ILE A 104 1.62 -2.48 -4.77
CA ILE A 104 0.74 -2.69 -5.93
C ILE A 104 -0.58 -3.32 -5.51
N HIS A 105 -1.63 -3.03 -6.28
CA HIS A 105 -2.90 -3.73 -6.21
C HIS A 105 -2.96 -4.88 -7.21
N VAL A 106 -3.76 -5.91 -6.89
CA VAL A 106 -4.05 -7.04 -7.78
C VAL A 106 -5.54 -7.39 -7.71
N GLY A 107 -6.16 -7.67 -8.84
CA GLY A 107 -7.57 -8.03 -8.90
C GLY A 107 -8.53 -6.85 -8.67
N THR A 108 -8.07 -5.62 -8.85
CA THR A 108 -8.83 -4.41 -8.51
C THR A 108 -9.89 -4.07 -9.56
N PHE A 109 -9.62 -4.35 -10.81
CA PHE A 109 -10.40 -3.86 -11.95
C PHE A 109 -10.84 -4.96 -12.94
N ALA A 110 -10.95 -6.20 -12.47
CA ALA A 110 -11.73 -7.15 -13.21
C ALA A 110 -13.17 -7.02 -12.71
N PRO A 111 -14.06 -6.29 -13.41
CA PRO A 111 -15.46 -6.19 -13.02
C PRO A 111 -16.15 -7.55 -13.06
N ASP A 112 -15.59 -8.48 -13.84
CA ASP A 112 -16.00 -9.88 -13.91
C ASP A 112 -14.85 -10.77 -13.36
N PRO A 113 -15.09 -11.59 -12.33
CA PRO A 113 -14.12 -12.59 -11.86
C PRO A 113 -13.59 -13.48 -12.99
N ASP A 114 -14.38 -13.67 -14.04
CA ASP A 114 -14.00 -14.43 -15.22
C ASP A 114 -12.92 -13.73 -16.08
N GLU A 115 -12.68 -12.46 -15.89
CA GLU A 115 -11.59 -11.72 -16.53
C GLU A 115 -10.24 -11.92 -15.84
N LEU A 116 -10.21 -12.50 -14.65
CA LEU A 116 -8.98 -12.86 -13.94
C LEU A 116 -8.50 -14.27 -14.29
N SER A 117 -7.18 -14.40 -14.39
CA SER A 117 -6.45 -15.66 -14.51
C SER A 117 -5.44 -15.77 -13.38
N ASN A 118 -5.65 -16.71 -12.48
CA ASN A 118 -4.71 -16.98 -11.40
C ASN A 118 -3.31 -17.31 -11.93
N ASP A 119 -3.21 -18.05 -13.04
CA ASP A 119 -1.93 -18.39 -13.65
C ASP A 119 -1.19 -17.16 -14.17
N ASN A 120 -1.91 -16.22 -14.79
CA ASN A 120 -1.33 -14.95 -15.21
C ASN A 120 -0.90 -14.11 -14.00
N LEU A 121 -1.73 -14.03 -12.96
CA LEU A 121 -1.45 -13.29 -11.74
C LEU A 121 -0.18 -13.82 -11.06
N VAL A 122 -0.11 -15.12 -10.79
CA VAL A 122 1.04 -15.76 -10.13
C VAL A 122 2.31 -15.58 -10.95
N ARG A 123 2.25 -15.87 -12.26
CA ARG A 123 3.40 -15.72 -13.16
C ARG A 123 3.91 -14.28 -13.22
N ASN A 124 3.01 -13.32 -13.42
CA ASN A 124 3.39 -11.93 -13.61
C ASN A 124 3.87 -11.30 -12.29
N LEU A 125 3.29 -11.70 -11.16
CA LEU A 125 3.75 -11.28 -9.85
C LEU A 125 5.16 -11.81 -9.55
N ALA A 126 5.44 -13.07 -9.88
CA ALA A 126 6.80 -13.64 -9.76
C ALA A 126 7.82 -12.86 -10.61
N VAL A 127 7.46 -12.53 -11.86
CA VAL A 127 8.31 -11.74 -12.77
C VAL A 127 8.56 -10.33 -12.22
N LEU A 128 7.56 -9.69 -11.63
CA LEU A 128 7.71 -8.35 -11.02
C LEU A 128 8.57 -8.41 -9.76
N MET A 129 8.39 -9.44 -8.92
CA MET A 129 9.22 -9.64 -7.73
C MET A 129 10.69 -9.84 -8.07
N GLU A 130 10.98 -10.72 -9.04
CA GLU A 130 12.36 -10.93 -9.51
C GLU A 130 12.96 -9.63 -10.04
N TYR A 131 12.18 -8.88 -10.83
CA TYR A 131 12.62 -7.59 -11.33
C TYR A 131 12.90 -6.58 -10.21
N ALA A 132 12.01 -6.47 -9.24
CA ALA A 132 12.17 -5.58 -8.10
C ALA A 132 13.41 -5.96 -7.27
N GLN A 133 13.63 -7.26 -7.03
CA GLN A 133 14.83 -7.76 -6.34
C GLN A 133 16.11 -7.38 -7.07
N HIS A 134 16.18 -7.52 -8.40
CA HIS A 134 17.31 -7.09 -9.21
C HIS A 134 17.55 -5.58 -9.16
N ARG A 135 16.51 -4.79 -8.88
CA ARG A 135 16.61 -3.34 -8.71
C ARG A 135 16.88 -2.92 -7.27
N GLY A 136 16.97 -3.87 -6.33
CA GLY A 136 17.17 -3.59 -4.90
C GLY A 136 15.96 -2.96 -4.22
N VAL A 137 14.75 -3.21 -4.73
CA VAL A 137 13.48 -2.69 -4.21
C VAL A 137 12.62 -3.83 -3.68
N GLN A 138 11.94 -3.62 -2.57
CA GLN A 138 10.89 -4.52 -2.09
C GLN A 138 9.59 -4.26 -2.85
N LEU A 139 8.96 -5.31 -3.36
CA LEU A 139 7.60 -5.27 -3.92
C LEU A 139 6.63 -5.79 -2.87
N THR A 140 5.52 -5.10 -2.65
CA THR A 140 4.43 -5.56 -1.79
C THR A 140 3.12 -5.62 -2.55
N VAL A 141 2.26 -6.54 -2.15
CA VAL A 141 0.87 -6.63 -2.61
C VAL A 141 -0.05 -6.24 -1.47
N GLU A 142 -1.10 -5.49 -1.81
CA GLU A 142 -2.08 -5.01 -0.84
C GLU A 142 -3.32 -5.90 -0.79
N ASN A 143 -3.87 -6.11 0.42
CA ASN A 143 -5.22 -6.64 0.56
C ASN A 143 -6.25 -5.56 0.28
N LEU A 144 -7.27 -5.91 -0.50
CA LEU A 144 -8.32 -5.00 -0.95
C LEU A 144 -9.68 -5.36 -0.34
N ARG A 145 -10.68 -4.50 -0.55
CA ARG A 145 -12.08 -4.79 -0.13
C ARG A 145 -12.78 -5.82 -1.01
N GLY A 146 -12.32 -5.98 -2.24
CA GLY A 146 -12.86 -6.89 -3.24
C GLY A 146 -11.78 -7.67 -3.97
N GLY A 147 -12.18 -8.64 -4.79
CA GLY A 147 -11.24 -9.45 -5.57
C GLY A 147 -10.50 -10.51 -4.74
N PRO A 148 -9.45 -11.12 -5.31
CA PRO A 148 -8.77 -12.27 -4.71
C PRO A 148 -8.00 -11.93 -3.41
N SER A 149 -7.67 -10.67 -3.17
CA SER A 149 -6.96 -10.22 -1.97
C SER A 149 -7.89 -9.75 -0.84
N SER A 150 -9.22 -9.86 -1.00
CA SER A 150 -10.21 -9.49 0.02
C SER A 150 -10.65 -10.63 0.94
N GLU A 151 -10.31 -11.86 0.60
CA GLU A 151 -10.64 -13.06 1.36
C GLU A 151 -9.36 -13.69 1.92
N PRO A 152 -9.25 -13.95 3.25
CA PRO A 152 -8.01 -14.44 3.86
C PRO A 152 -7.46 -15.71 3.22
N GLU A 153 -8.34 -16.67 2.87
CA GLU A 153 -7.91 -17.94 2.29
C GLU A 153 -7.35 -17.79 0.88
N SER A 154 -8.04 -17.06 -0.01
CA SER A 154 -7.60 -16.83 -1.39
C SER A 154 -6.34 -15.98 -1.42
N PHE A 155 -6.26 -14.94 -0.59
CA PHE A 155 -5.07 -14.12 -0.48
C PHE A 155 -3.89 -14.92 0.04
N ALA A 156 -4.06 -15.68 1.13
CA ALA A 156 -3.01 -16.55 1.65
C ALA A 156 -2.56 -17.62 0.63
N ALA A 157 -3.47 -18.13 -0.21
CA ALA A 157 -3.11 -19.06 -1.29
C ALA A 157 -2.22 -18.39 -2.35
N LEU A 158 -2.55 -17.17 -2.78
CA LEU A 158 -1.72 -16.37 -3.69
C LEU A 158 -0.34 -16.10 -3.08
N LEU A 159 -0.30 -15.69 -1.82
CA LEU A 159 0.94 -15.38 -1.11
C LEU A 159 1.85 -16.61 -0.95
N ARG A 160 1.30 -17.81 -0.67
CA ARG A 160 2.08 -19.06 -0.61
C ARG A 160 2.68 -19.43 -1.96
N GLN A 161 1.98 -19.16 -3.06
CA GLN A 161 2.45 -19.47 -4.40
C GLN A 161 3.55 -18.52 -4.87
N THR A 162 3.52 -17.27 -4.43
CA THR A 162 4.39 -16.22 -4.94
C THR A 162 5.50 -15.82 -3.96
N GLY A 163 5.27 -15.99 -2.66
CA GLY A 163 6.18 -15.51 -1.62
C GLY A 163 6.22 -13.99 -1.48
N VAL A 164 5.32 -13.24 -2.16
CA VAL A 164 5.35 -11.78 -2.14
C VAL A 164 5.01 -11.25 -0.75
N PRO A 165 5.79 -10.28 -0.24
CA PRO A 165 5.45 -9.56 0.99
C PRO A 165 4.19 -8.72 0.85
N VAL A 166 3.63 -8.30 1.97
CA VAL A 166 2.34 -7.61 2.03
C VAL A 166 2.50 -6.19 2.55
N THR A 167 1.75 -5.26 1.95
CA THR A 167 1.25 -4.05 2.59
C THR A 167 -0.13 -4.38 3.14
N PHE A 168 -0.28 -4.44 4.47
CA PHE A 168 -1.57 -4.77 5.08
C PHE A 168 -2.40 -3.51 5.26
N ASP A 169 -3.48 -3.40 4.48
CA ASP A 169 -4.44 -2.30 4.63
C ASP A 169 -5.52 -2.67 5.67
N VAL A 170 -5.51 -1.92 6.78
CA VAL A 170 -6.42 -2.11 7.92
C VAL A 170 -7.85 -1.76 7.55
N GLY A 171 -8.03 -0.67 6.82
CA GLY A 171 -9.36 -0.19 6.43
C GLY A 171 -10.02 -1.06 5.36
N HIS A 172 -9.25 -1.55 4.39
CA HIS A 172 -9.72 -2.53 3.41
C HIS A 172 -10.11 -3.84 4.10
N ALA A 173 -9.25 -4.37 4.99
CA ALA A 173 -9.57 -5.58 5.73
C ALA A 173 -10.84 -5.43 6.56
N ARG A 174 -11.03 -4.26 7.21
CA ARG A 174 -12.27 -3.99 7.95
C ARG A 174 -13.49 -3.82 7.04
N GLY A 175 -13.30 -3.26 5.85
CA GLY A 175 -14.35 -3.01 4.87
C GLY A 175 -14.72 -4.20 3.98
N CYS A 176 -13.92 -5.26 3.95
CA CYS A 176 -14.19 -6.43 3.12
C CYS A 176 -15.41 -7.23 3.61
N ALA A 177 -16.07 -7.94 2.70
CA ALA A 177 -17.27 -8.73 3.00
C ALA A 177 -17.00 -9.76 4.12
N TRP A 178 -15.83 -10.40 4.13
CA TRP A 178 -15.49 -11.41 5.12
C TRP A 178 -15.56 -10.91 6.58
N VAL A 179 -15.09 -9.67 6.83
CA VAL A 179 -15.18 -9.04 8.16
C VAL A 179 -16.58 -8.48 8.41
N GLN A 180 -17.19 -7.84 7.41
CA GLN A 180 -18.51 -7.21 7.56
C GLN A 180 -19.63 -8.24 7.80
N GLU A 181 -19.50 -9.45 7.28
CA GLU A 181 -20.43 -10.57 7.51
C GLU A 181 -20.15 -11.33 8.82
N GLY A 182 -19.15 -10.91 9.61
CA GLY A 182 -18.82 -11.52 10.88
C GLY A 182 -18.15 -12.90 10.77
N ARG A 183 -17.55 -13.23 9.62
CA ARG A 183 -16.82 -14.51 9.43
C ARG A 183 -15.48 -14.52 10.18
N GLY A 184 -14.96 -13.35 10.54
CA GLY A 184 -13.80 -13.16 11.38
C GLY A 184 -13.49 -11.68 11.61
N SER A 185 -12.38 -11.38 12.26
CA SER A 185 -11.93 -10.03 12.56
C SER A 185 -10.77 -9.60 11.64
N VAL A 186 -10.45 -8.29 11.64
CA VAL A 186 -9.24 -7.75 10.98
C VAL A 186 -7.97 -8.46 11.48
N VAL A 187 -7.92 -8.78 12.76
CA VAL A 187 -6.79 -9.50 13.38
C VAL A 187 -6.69 -10.93 12.86
N ASP A 188 -7.83 -11.61 12.66
CA ASP A 188 -7.83 -12.96 12.09
C ASP A 188 -7.39 -12.94 10.62
N PHE A 189 -7.78 -11.92 9.85
CA PHE A 189 -7.29 -11.73 8.50
C PHE A 189 -5.77 -11.55 8.48
N LEU A 190 -5.24 -10.64 9.30
CA LEU A 190 -3.80 -10.39 9.42
C LEU A 190 -3.04 -11.66 9.77
N ARG A 191 -3.53 -12.45 10.74
CA ARG A 191 -2.92 -13.71 11.16
C ARG A 191 -2.91 -14.81 10.08
N ALA A 192 -3.81 -14.72 9.11
CA ALA A 192 -3.86 -15.65 7.99
C ALA A 192 -2.77 -15.41 6.94
N ILE A 193 -2.09 -14.26 6.96
CA ILE A 193 -1.03 -13.90 6.01
C ILE A 193 0.23 -14.73 6.28
N PRO A 194 0.69 -15.54 5.29
CA PRO A 194 1.82 -16.45 5.47
C PRO A 194 3.19 -15.84 5.14
N THR A 195 3.22 -14.63 4.56
CA THR A 195 4.44 -13.94 4.15
C THR A 195 4.71 -12.71 5.02
N PRO A 196 5.91 -12.11 4.96
CA PRO A 196 6.20 -10.90 5.74
C PRO A 196 5.23 -9.77 5.44
N ILE A 197 4.77 -9.06 6.48
CA ILE A 197 4.04 -7.80 6.37
C ILE A 197 5.06 -6.69 6.51
N LEU A 198 5.46 -6.07 5.39
CA LEU A 198 6.51 -5.04 5.37
C LEU A 198 5.98 -3.65 5.70
N ALA A 199 4.72 -3.40 5.38
CA ALA A 199 4.08 -2.12 5.62
C ALA A 199 2.60 -2.30 5.95
N SER A 200 1.98 -1.26 6.49
CA SER A 200 0.54 -1.24 6.70
C SER A 200 -0.02 0.15 6.44
N HIS A 201 -1.18 0.19 5.74
CA HIS A 201 -2.01 1.39 5.66
C HIS A 201 -2.92 1.46 6.88
N ILE A 202 -2.87 2.59 7.59
CA ILE A 202 -3.54 2.77 8.87
C ILE A 202 -4.63 3.82 8.75
N TYR A 203 -5.85 3.39 8.82
CA TYR A 203 -7.08 4.15 9.01
C TYR A 203 -8.18 3.20 9.51
N LEU A 204 -9.36 3.70 9.84
CA LEU A 204 -10.37 2.84 10.46
C LEU A 204 -11.01 1.87 9.47
N ILE A 205 -11.60 2.41 8.41
CA ILE A 205 -12.37 1.64 7.41
C ILE A 205 -12.50 2.46 6.12
N GLU A 206 -12.55 1.78 4.99
CA GLU A 206 -12.95 2.38 3.73
C GLU A 206 -14.41 2.06 3.40
N ARG A 207 -15.17 3.09 2.99
CA ARG A 207 -16.54 2.99 2.44
C ARG A 207 -16.67 3.99 1.30
N ASP A 208 -17.24 3.54 0.19
CA ASP A 208 -17.47 4.39 -0.99
C ASP A 208 -16.21 5.22 -1.36
N ASP A 209 -15.07 4.55 -1.48
CA ASP A 209 -13.75 5.13 -1.77
C ASP A 209 -13.32 6.25 -0.80
N THR A 210 -13.89 6.28 0.40
CA THR A 210 -13.55 7.23 1.45
C THR A 210 -12.90 6.51 2.64
N HIS A 211 -11.73 6.99 3.05
CA HIS A 211 -11.00 6.52 4.23
C HIS A 211 -11.46 7.27 5.48
N PHE A 212 -12.03 6.54 6.44
CA PHE A 212 -12.51 7.10 7.70
C PHE A 212 -11.46 6.97 8.80
N ALA A 213 -11.32 8.05 9.58
CA ALA A 213 -10.43 8.10 10.72
C ALA A 213 -11.02 7.33 11.92
N PRO A 214 -10.18 6.69 12.77
CA PRO A 214 -10.60 6.14 14.05
C PRO A 214 -11.03 7.26 15.00
N GLN A 215 -11.90 6.94 15.96
CA GLN A 215 -12.35 7.88 16.98
C GLN A 215 -11.54 7.74 18.28
N THR A 216 -11.16 6.52 18.62
CA THR A 216 -10.46 6.19 19.87
C THR A 216 -9.32 5.20 19.60
N VAL A 217 -8.46 5.01 20.60
CA VAL A 217 -7.36 4.03 20.54
C VAL A 217 -7.90 2.62 20.38
N GLU A 218 -9.01 2.30 21.03
CA GLU A 218 -9.64 0.99 21.02
C GLU A 218 -10.07 0.54 19.63
N ASP A 219 -10.36 1.50 18.74
CA ASP A 219 -10.72 1.21 17.35
C ASP A 219 -9.60 0.51 16.56
N LEU A 220 -8.36 0.79 16.91
CA LEU A 220 -7.17 0.28 16.19
C LEU A 220 -6.26 -0.62 17.05
N ALA A 221 -6.26 -0.47 18.37
CA ALA A 221 -5.29 -1.11 19.26
C ALA A 221 -5.11 -2.62 19.04
N PRO A 222 -6.18 -3.44 18.89
CA PRO A 222 -6.00 -4.88 18.62
C PRO A 222 -5.26 -5.17 17.31
N THR A 223 -5.49 -4.36 16.28
CA THR A 223 -4.84 -4.50 14.97
C THR A 223 -3.40 -4.01 15.01
N LEU A 224 -3.14 -2.88 15.67
CA LEU A 224 -1.80 -2.35 15.85
C LEU A 224 -0.91 -3.29 16.67
N ASP A 225 -1.48 -3.93 17.71
CA ASP A 225 -0.79 -4.98 18.48
C ASP A 225 -0.42 -6.16 17.60
N ALA A 226 -1.33 -6.59 16.74
CA ALA A 226 -1.10 -7.70 15.81
C ALA A 226 -0.05 -7.36 14.75
N LEU A 227 -0.04 -6.13 14.22
CA LEU A 227 0.98 -5.64 13.29
C LEU A 227 2.38 -5.63 13.92
N ILE A 228 2.50 -5.13 15.16
CA ILE A 228 3.77 -5.16 15.89
C ILE A 228 4.22 -6.60 16.13
N ALA A 229 3.32 -7.48 16.53
CA ALA A 229 3.63 -8.90 16.76
C ALA A 229 4.05 -9.60 15.45
N ALA A 230 3.54 -9.18 14.30
CA ALA A 230 3.94 -9.65 12.98
C ALA A 230 5.27 -9.04 12.48
N GLY A 231 5.85 -8.09 13.21
CA GLY A 231 7.10 -7.42 12.83
C GLY A 231 6.93 -6.31 11.81
N CYS A 232 5.71 -5.84 11.55
CA CYS A 232 5.44 -4.73 10.64
C CYS A 232 5.88 -3.40 11.29
N ASP A 233 6.90 -2.78 10.74
CA ASP A 233 7.55 -1.59 11.28
C ASP A 233 7.46 -0.34 10.39
N PHE A 234 6.71 -0.40 9.29
CA PHE A 234 6.47 0.74 8.39
C PHE A 234 4.96 1.00 8.28
N TRP A 235 4.48 2.06 8.93
CA TRP A 235 3.06 2.42 8.99
C TRP A 235 2.78 3.70 8.21
N VAL A 236 1.83 3.64 7.29
CA VAL A 236 1.39 4.76 6.47
C VAL A 236 -0.01 5.18 6.90
N LEU A 237 -0.18 6.41 7.37
CA LEU A 237 -1.51 6.97 7.62
C LEU A 237 -2.11 7.40 6.28
N GLU A 238 -3.10 6.63 5.79
CA GLU A 238 -3.64 6.82 4.45
C GLU A 238 -5.04 7.44 4.50
N LEU A 239 -5.10 8.77 4.47
CA LEU A 239 -6.33 9.55 4.56
C LEU A 239 -6.41 10.61 3.45
N HIS A 240 -7.63 10.90 2.98
CA HIS A 240 -7.89 11.86 1.91
C HIS A 240 -8.08 13.30 2.39
N SER A 241 -8.18 13.54 3.70
CA SER A 241 -8.32 14.89 4.27
C SER A 241 -7.36 15.12 5.41
N LEU A 242 -6.88 16.37 5.53
CA LEU A 242 -5.99 16.75 6.60
C LEU A 242 -6.62 16.54 7.98
N LYS A 243 -7.92 16.81 8.13
CA LYS A 243 -8.65 16.57 9.38
C LYS A 243 -8.62 15.10 9.79
N ALA A 244 -8.89 14.20 8.86
CA ALA A 244 -8.88 12.76 9.13
C ALA A 244 -7.43 12.26 9.42
N LEU A 245 -6.43 12.79 8.70
CA LEU A 245 -5.03 12.48 8.93
C LEU A 245 -4.58 12.87 10.34
N GLU A 246 -4.89 14.10 10.79
CA GLU A 246 -4.58 14.60 12.14
C GLU A 246 -5.28 13.77 13.23
N GLN A 247 -6.55 13.41 13.01
CA GLN A 247 -7.29 12.57 13.93
C GLN A 247 -6.67 11.18 14.06
N THR A 248 -6.36 10.53 12.94
CA THR A 248 -5.71 9.22 12.92
C THR A 248 -4.33 9.28 13.58
N ARG A 249 -3.56 10.35 13.29
CA ARG A 249 -2.26 10.58 13.93
C ARG A 249 -2.39 10.68 15.44
N GLY A 250 -3.35 11.44 15.95
CA GLY A 250 -3.59 11.59 17.40
C GLY A 250 -3.91 10.24 18.08
N VAL A 251 -4.70 9.39 17.43
CA VAL A 251 -5.01 8.04 17.93
C VAL A 251 -3.76 7.14 17.95
N VAL A 252 -2.97 7.16 16.87
CA VAL A 252 -1.72 6.38 16.79
C VAL A 252 -0.69 6.85 17.81
N ASP A 253 -0.53 8.17 17.99
CA ASP A 253 0.39 8.73 19.00
C ASP A 253 -0.02 8.32 20.41
N GLN A 254 -1.32 8.37 20.76
CA GLN A 254 -1.83 7.90 22.08
C GLN A 254 -1.57 6.41 22.27
N TYR A 255 -1.81 5.59 21.24
CA TYR A 255 -1.50 4.17 21.30
C TYR A 255 -0.01 3.91 21.56
N LEU A 256 0.88 4.56 20.82
CA LEU A 256 2.33 4.38 20.97
C LEU A 256 2.84 4.88 22.32
N ALA A 257 2.24 5.95 22.87
CA ALA A 257 2.60 6.49 24.19
C ALA A 257 2.13 5.61 25.35
N SER A 258 1.14 4.73 25.13
CA SER A 258 0.61 3.81 26.17
C SER A 258 1.39 2.50 26.31
N ARG A 259 2.39 2.28 25.47
CA ARG A 259 3.25 1.09 25.44
C ARG A 259 4.58 1.35 26.11
#